data_19584be8acb5e8cf4957bb829b9240b0
#
_entry.id   19584be8acb5e8cf4957bb829b9240b0
#
_cell.length_a   1.000
_cell.length_b   1.000
_cell.length_c   1.000
_cell.angle_alpha   90.00
_cell.angle_beta   90.00
_cell.angle_gamma   90.00
#
_symmetry.space_group_name_H-M   'P 1'
#
loop_
_entity.id
_entity.type
_entity.pdbx_description
1 polymer ?
#
loop_
_entity_poly.entity_id
_entity_poly.type
_entity_poly.pdbx_seq_one_letter_code
_entity_poly.pdbx_strand_id
1 'polypeptide(L)'
;MTFTSKTEGDRVTVSLEGKLDTNTSPALETELSEILKRGRLNLVLDFSQLEYISSAGLRVLLNAQKKTNDVVGTMVVENVNDTIMEVFDMTGFSDFLSLNGSEN
;
A
#
# COMPACT_ATOMS: atom_id res chain seq x y z
N MET A 1 1.58 -13.30 -6.10
CA MET A 1 1.93 -11.87 -6.04
C MET A 1 3.40 -11.71 -5.80
N THR A 2 3.99 -10.74 -6.43
CA THR A 2 5.37 -10.37 -6.15
C THR A 2 5.40 -8.90 -5.73
N PHE A 3 6.41 -8.54 -4.95
CA PHE A 3 6.63 -7.14 -4.64
C PHE A 3 8.13 -6.88 -4.53
N THR A 4 8.50 -5.64 -4.87
CA THR A 4 9.88 -5.18 -4.78
C THR A 4 9.90 -3.86 -4.06
N SER A 5 10.98 -3.55 -3.38
CA SER A 5 11.10 -2.29 -2.69
C SER A 5 12.36 -1.56 -3.14
N LYS A 6 12.26 -0.24 -3.16
CA LYS A 6 13.36 0.63 -3.56
C LYS A 6 13.44 1.79 -2.58
N THR A 7 14.61 2.03 -2.03
CA THR A 7 14.82 3.09 -1.05
C THR A 7 15.65 4.22 -1.65
N GLU A 8 15.15 5.45 -1.49
CA GLU A 8 15.84 6.65 -1.95
C GLU A 8 15.72 7.68 -0.83
N GLY A 9 16.78 7.81 -0.03
CA GLY A 9 16.73 8.69 1.14
C GLY A 9 15.71 8.15 2.13
N ASP A 10 14.74 9.01 2.51
CA ASP A 10 13.68 8.60 3.42
C ASP A 10 12.43 8.13 2.68
N ARG A 11 12.51 7.94 1.36
CA ARG A 11 11.39 7.48 0.56
C ARG A 11 11.58 6.01 0.20
N VAL A 12 10.59 5.19 0.53
CA VAL A 12 10.60 3.76 0.19
C VAL A 12 9.41 3.49 -0.69
N THR A 13 9.66 2.97 -1.89
CA THR A 13 8.61 2.61 -2.83
C THR A 13 8.49 1.09 -2.89
N VAL A 14 7.30 0.58 -2.62
CA VAL A 14 7.01 -0.85 -2.73
C VAL A 14 6.06 -1.04 -3.90
N SER A 15 6.53 -1.76 -4.91
CA SER A 15 5.73 -2.03 -6.11
C SER A 15 5.14 -3.42 -6.01
N LEU A 16 3.84 -3.53 -6.25
CA LEU A 16 3.10 -4.79 -6.14
C LEU A 16 2.66 -5.26 -7.51
N GLU A 17 2.73 -6.56 -7.74
CA GLU A 17 2.30 -7.15 -8.99
C GLU A 17 1.45 -8.38 -8.71
N GLY A 18 0.29 -8.46 -9.35
CA GLY A 18 -0.59 -9.62 -9.23
C GLY A 18 -1.76 -9.35 -8.31
N LYS A 19 -2.03 -10.27 -7.41
CA LYS A 19 -3.22 -10.21 -6.56
C LYS A 19 -2.83 -10.15 -5.09
N LEU A 20 -3.41 -9.18 -4.39
CA LEU A 20 -3.23 -9.04 -2.95
C LEU A 20 -4.45 -9.64 -2.28
N ASP A 21 -4.35 -10.89 -1.89
CA ASP A 21 -5.46 -11.66 -1.34
C ASP A 21 -5.09 -12.27 0.01
N THR A 22 -5.93 -13.17 0.51
CA THR A 22 -5.73 -13.78 1.82
C THR A 22 -4.40 -14.53 1.91
N ASN A 23 -3.97 -15.13 0.80
CA ASN A 23 -2.74 -15.92 0.80
C ASN A 23 -1.48 -15.06 0.73
N THR A 24 -1.57 -13.91 0.07
CA THR A 24 -0.39 -13.07 -0.17
C THR A 24 -0.27 -11.91 0.81
N SER A 25 -1.37 -11.52 1.45
CA SER A 25 -1.38 -10.38 2.37
C SER A 25 -0.41 -10.52 3.55
N PRO A 26 -0.26 -11.70 4.17
CA PRO A 26 0.68 -11.80 5.31
C PRO A 26 2.12 -11.45 4.94
N ALA A 27 2.56 -11.85 3.76
CA ALA A 27 3.93 -11.55 3.32
C ALA A 27 4.13 -10.04 3.16
N LEU A 28 3.14 -9.37 2.57
CA LEU A 28 3.22 -7.92 2.41
C LEU A 28 3.20 -7.22 3.77
N GLU A 29 2.36 -7.68 4.68
CA GLU A 29 2.28 -7.09 6.01
C GLU A 29 3.62 -7.18 6.72
N THR A 30 4.30 -8.33 6.63
CA THR A 30 5.61 -8.50 7.22
C THR A 30 6.61 -7.54 6.61
N GLU A 31 6.60 -7.40 5.29
CA GLU A 31 7.54 -6.51 4.61
C GLU A 31 7.32 -5.06 5.02
N LEU A 32 6.07 -4.61 5.04
CA LEU A 32 5.77 -3.23 5.42
C LEU A 32 6.12 -2.98 6.89
N SER A 33 5.88 -3.95 7.77
CA SER A 33 6.26 -3.80 9.16
C SER A 33 7.76 -3.65 9.33
N GLU A 34 8.55 -4.43 8.59
CA GLU A 34 9.99 -4.33 8.66
C GLU A 34 10.49 -2.98 8.15
N ILE A 35 9.88 -2.50 7.06
CA ILE A 35 10.24 -1.19 6.52
C ILE A 35 9.95 -0.08 7.54
N LEU A 36 8.78 -0.13 8.17
CA LEU A 36 8.36 0.92 9.09
C LEU A 36 9.12 0.88 10.42
N LYS A 37 9.80 -0.22 10.72
CA LYS A 37 10.69 -0.26 11.88
C LYS A 37 11.88 0.67 11.75
N ARG A 38 12.18 1.10 10.53
CA ARG A 38 13.27 2.06 10.30
C ARG A 38 12.98 3.43 10.89
N GLY A 39 11.71 3.69 11.23
CA GLY A 39 11.29 4.95 11.81
C GLY A 39 10.58 5.81 10.78
N ARG A 40 10.70 7.13 10.91
CA ARG A 40 10.02 8.06 10.03
C ARG A 40 10.51 7.92 8.59
N LEU A 41 9.56 7.75 7.67
CA LEU A 41 9.87 7.68 6.26
C LEU A 41 8.63 7.98 5.44
N ASN A 42 8.81 8.14 4.14
CA ASN A 42 7.72 8.34 3.20
C ASN A 42 7.53 7.05 2.43
N LEU A 43 6.42 6.37 2.69
CA LEU A 43 6.11 5.08 2.07
C LEU A 43 5.21 5.30 0.86
N VAL A 44 5.64 4.76 -0.28
CA VAL A 44 4.86 4.81 -1.50
C VAL A 44 4.54 3.39 -1.92
N LEU A 45 3.26 3.10 -2.11
CA LEU A 45 2.82 1.81 -2.62
C LEU A 45 2.40 1.99 -4.07
N ASP A 46 3.10 1.33 -4.97
CA ASP A 46 2.85 1.44 -6.41
C ASP A 46 1.97 0.27 -6.84
N PHE A 47 0.74 0.58 -7.22
CA PHE A 47 -0.27 -0.41 -7.60
C PHE A 47 -0.39 -0.56 -9.11
N SER A 48 0.56 -0.02 -9.90
CA SER A 48 0.42 -0.03 -11.35
C SER A 48 0.25 -1.44 -11.92
N GLN A 49 0.80 -2.45 -11.28
CA GLN A 49 0.70 -3.83 -11.74
C GLN A 49 -0.18 -4.70 -10.84
N LEU A 50 -0.89 -4.08 -9.90
CA LEU A 50 -1.78 -4.83 -9.02
C LEU A 50 -3.13 -5.04 -9.70
N GLU A 51 -3.59 -6.29 -9.72
CA GLU A 51 -4.81 -6.67 -10.45
C GLU A 51 -6.03 -6.79 -9.54
N TYR A 52 -5.81 -7.07 -8.24
CA TYR A 52 -6.90 -7.40 -7.36
C TYR A 52 -6.50 -7.16 -5.91
N ILE A 53 -7.46 -6.75 -5.09
CA ILE A 53 -7.24 -6.59 -3.67
C ILE A 53 -8.44 -7.16 -2.92
N SER A 54 -8.17 -7.96 -1.88
CA SER A 54 -9.20 -8.55 -1.03
C SER A 54 -9.35 -7.75 0.26
N SER A 55 -10.30 -8.14 1.09
CA SER A 55 -10.47 -7.49 2.39
C SER A 55 -9.24 -7.69 3.26
N ALA A 56 -8.55 -8.82 3.14
CA ALA A 56 -7.30 -9.04 3.86
C ALA A 56 -6.25 -8.03 3.41
N GLY A 57 -6.18 -7.75 2.10
CA GLY A 57 -5.27 -6.75 1.58
C GLY A 57 -5.60 -5.35 2.08
N LEU A 58 -6.88 -5.01 2.12
CA LEU A 58 -7.31 -3.71 2.64
C LEU A 58 -6.89 -3.55 4.10
N ARG A 59 -6.98 -4.63 4.88
CA ARG A 59 -6.56 -4.57 6.28
C ARG A 59 -5.07 -4.30 6.41
N VAL A 60 -4.26 -4.90 5.52
CA VAL A 60 -2.82 -4.63 5.54
C VAL A 60 -2.55 -3.16 5.27
N LEU A 61 -3.26 -2.56 4.32
CA LEU A 61 -3.09 -1.14 4.02
C LEU A 61 -3.49 -0.28 5.21
N LEU A 62 -4.59 -0.61 5.87
CA LEU A 62 -5.03 0.13 7.03
C LEU A 62 -4.01 0.07 8.15
N ASN A 63 -3.48 -1.13 8.42
CA ASN A 63 -2.46 -1.29 9.46
C ASN A 63 -1.19 -0.54 9.11
N ALA A 64 -0.79 -0.55 7.84
CA ALA A 64 0.39 0.18 7.40
C ALA A 64 0.20 1.69 7.58
N GLN A 65 -1.00 2.20 7.28
CA GLN A 65 -1.27 3.63 7.46
C GLN A 65 -1.17 4.02 8.93
N LYS A 66 -1.70 3.17 9.81
CA LYS A 66 -1.63 3.44 11.26
C LYS A 66 -0.19 3.45 11.74
N LYS A 67 0.61 2.47 11.32
CA LYS A 67 2.01 2.40 11.71
C LYS A 67 2.81 3.57 11.17
N THR A 68 2.50 3.99 9.95
CA THR A 68 3.14 5.15 9.34
C THR A 68 2.84 6.41 10.14
N ASN A 69 1.60 6.56 10.58
CA ASN A 69 1.23 7.71 11.40
C ASN A 69 1.96 7.68 12.74
N ASP A 70 2.16 6.49 13.31
CA ASP A 70 2.85 6.36 14.60
C ASP A 70 4.29 6.84 14.52
N VAL A 71 4.94 6.69 13.38
CA VAL A 71 6.33 7.14 13.21
C VAL A 71 6.40 8.53 12.57
N VAL A 72 5.27 9.19 12.43
CA VAL A 72 5.15 10.54 11.87
C VAL A 72 5.67 10.57 10.42
N GLY A 73 5.40 9.50 9.68
CA GLY A 73 5.74 9.40 8.27
C GLY A 73 4.53 9.67 7.39
N THR A 74 4.69 9.39 6.11
CA THR A 74 3.59 9.50 5.15
C THR A 74 3.45 8.20 4.37
N MET A 75 2.23 7.93 3.92
CA MET A 75 1.96 6.78 3.07
C MET A 75 1.06 7.23 1.93
N VAL A 76 1.48 6.93 0.70
CA VAL A 76 0.72 7.27 -0.49
C VAL A 76 0.57 6.00 -1.33
N VAL A 77 -0.62 5.77 -1.87
CA VAL A 77 -0.87 4.67 -2.80
C VAL A 77 -1.03 5.27 -4.18
N GLU A 78 -0.18 4.87 -5.12
CA GLU A 78 -0.12 5.45 -6.46
C GLU A 78 -0.56 4.47 -7.53
N ASN A 79 -1.01 5.02 -8.65
CA ASN A 79 -1.34 4.25 -9.85
C ASN A 79 -2.43 3.23 -9.59
N VAL A 80 -3.47 3.64 -8.85
CA VAL A 80 -4.59 2.77 -8.53
C VAL A 80 -5.50 2.70 -9.74
N ASN A 81 -5.75 1.48 -10.25
CA ASN A 81 -6.62 1.32 -11.40
C ASN A 81 -8.09 1.45 -10.98
N ASP A 82 -8.97 1.55 -11.98
CA ASP A 82 -10.38 1.81 -11.71
C ASP A 82 -11.04 0.72 -10.88
N THR A 83 -10.66 -0.53 -11.11
CA THR A 83 -11.24 -1.66 -10.40
C THR A 83 -10.93 -1.58 -8.91
N ILE A 84 -9.66 -1.30 -8.58
CA ILE A 84 -9.24 -1.21 -7.18
C ILE A 84 -9.77 0.07 -6.55
N MET A 85 -9.80 1.17 -7.31
CA MET A 85 -10.37 2.41 -6.80
C MET A 85 -11.83 2.23 -6.41
N GLU A 86 -12.57 1.43 -7.20
CA GLU A 86 -13.96 1.12 -6.91
C GLU A 86 -14.09 0.41 -5.56
N VAL A 87 -13.17 -0.52 -5.28
CA VAL A 87 -13.17 -1.22 -4.00
C VAL A 87 -12.91 -0.25 -2.86
N PHE A 88 -11.95 0.67 -3.05
CA PHE A 88 -11.66 1.67 -2.03
C PHE A 88 -12.88 2.56 -1.77
N ASP A 89 -13.57 2.97 -2.82
CA ASP A 89 -14.75 3.82 -2.67
C ASP A 89 -15.88 3.08 -1.97
N MET A 90 -16.11 1.82 -2.32
CA MET A 90 -17.18 1.03 -1.73
C MET A 90 -16.95 0.74 -0.26
N THR A 91 -15.71 0.60 0.15
CA THR A 91 -15.36 0.27 1.53
C THR A 91 -15.08 1.50 2.39
N GLY A 92 -15.04 2.69 1.77
CA GLY A 92 -14.69 3.91 2.48
C GLY A 92 -13.20 4.11 2.67
N PHE A 93 -12.37 3.23 2.14
CA PHE A 93 -10.93 3.34 2.31
C PHE A 93 -10.33 4.53 1.58
N SER A 94 -11.02 5.04 0.56
CA SER A 94 -10.54 6.24 -0.12
C SER A 94 -10.48 7.45 0.81
N ASP A 95 -11.23 7.43 1.91
CA ASP A 95 -11.20 8.51 2.89
C ASP A 95 -10.02 8.39 3.84
N PHE A 96 -9.42 7.19 3.98
CA PHE A 96 -8.32 6.96 4.90
C PHE A 96 -6.96 7.03 4.22
N LEU A 97 -6.90 6.76 2.93
CA LEU A 97 -5.64 6.61 2.22
C LEU A 97 -5.39 7.83 1.34
N SER A 98 -4.12 8.21 1.25
CA SER A 98 -3.70 9.20 0.28
C SER A 98 -3.51 8.48 -1.04
N LEU A 99 -4.35 8.78 -2.02
CA LEU A 99 -4.40 8.04 -3.27
C LEU A 99 -4.04 8.93 -4.44
N ASN A 100 -3.23 8.39 -5.36
CA ASN A 100 -2.97 9.01 -6.65
C ASN A 100 -3.39 8.03 -7.73
N GLY A 101 -4.26 8.49 -8.62
CA GLY A 101 -4.74 7.66 -9.71
C GLY A 101 -3.69 7.51 -10.80
N SER A 102 -3.92 6.55 -11.67
CA SER A 102 -3.00 6.32 -12.79
C SER A 102 -3.43 7.08 -14.02
N GLU A 103 -4.53 7.82 -13.92
CA GLU A 103 -4.96 8.52 -15.06
C GLU A 103 -4.12 9.70 -15.28
N ASN A 104 -4.15 10.15 -16.23
CA ASN A 104 -3.58 11.31 -16.50
C ASN A 104 -2.92 11.48 -17.44
#